data_f1d50567cad3e52eb4b0ce8d5583aca0
#
_entry.id   f1d50567cad3e52eb4b0ce8d5583aca0
#
_cell.length_a   1.000
_cell.length_b   1.000
_cell.length_c   1.000
_cell.angle_alpha   90.00
_cell.angle_beta   90.00
_cell.angle_gamma   90.00
#
_symmetry.space_group_name_H-M   'P 1'
#
loop_
_entity.id
_entity.type
_entity.pdbx_description
1 polymer ?
#
loop_
_entity_poly.entity_id
_entity_poly.type
_entity_poly.pdbx_seq_one_letter_code
_entity_poly.pdbx_strand_id
1 'polypeptide(L)'
;MVGSDIGIDLGTASILVYIKGKGVVLKEPSVVAFDRDTNKIKAIGEEARLMLGRTPGNIVAVRPLRQGVISDYTVTEKMIKHFIQKALGKKSFRKPLVSVCVPSGVTEVEKKAVEDATFAAGARDVKIIEEPIAAAIGAGIDISKPCGNMIVDIGGGTSDIAVISLGGSVVSTSIKIAGDDFDEAIVRYMRKKHNLLIGERTAEDIKIKIGTCYPLPQPETIEVRGRNLVTGLPRTITVSSEETEEALREAT
;
A
#
# COMPACT_ATOMS: atom_id res chain seq x y z
N MET A 1 28.06 13.70 14.55
CA MET A 1 27.12 12.60 14.28
C MET A 1 26.11 13.09 13.25
N VAL A 2 26.08 12.47 12.09
CA VAL A 2 25.13 12.76 11.00
C VAL A 2 23.74 12.30 11.46
N GLY A 3 22.69 13.09 11.20
CA GLY A 3 21.31 12.65 11.45
C GLY A 3 21.01 11.38 10.63
N SER A 4 20.10 10.55 11.10
CA SER A 4 19.73 9.33 10.37
C SER A 4 19.01 9.72 9.08
N ASP A 5 19.51 9.24 7.94
CA ASP A 5 18.81 9.36 6.67
C ASP A 5 17.74 8.26 6.61
N ILE A 6 16.52 8.63 6.26
CA ILE A 6 15.36 7.74 6.22
C ILE A 6 14.81 7.71 4.80
N GLY A 7 14.52 6.52 4.30
CA GLY A 7 13.66 6.30 3.14
C GLY A 7 12.26 5.90 3.60
N ILE A 8 11.24 6.50 3.02
CA ILE A 8 9.83 6.12 3.25
C ILE A 8 9.21 5.78 1.91
N ASP A 9 8.72 4.55 1.79
CA ASP A 9 7.74 4.19 0.79
C ASP A 9 6.35 4.43 1.39
N LEU A 10 5.65 5.42 0.85
CA LEU A 10 4.35 5.87 1.34
C LEU A 10 3.22 5.25 0.49
N GLY A 11 3.11 3.92 0.56
CA GLY A 11 2.16 3.18 -0.26
C GLY A 11 0.71 3.24 0.23
N THR A 12 -0.23 3.02 -0.69
CA THR A 12 -1.67 2.94 -0.42
C THR A 12 -2.02 1.83 0.56
N ALA A 13 -1.43 0.64 0.40
CA ALA A 13 -1.70 -0.52 1.25
C ALA A 13 -0.78 -0.61 2.46
N SER A 14 0.49 -0.30 2.30
CA SER A 14 1.51 -0.41 3.36
C SER A 14 2.53 0.71 3.27
N ILE A 15 3.11 1.05 4.42
CA ILE A 15 4.25 1.96 4.54
C ILE A 15 5.49 1.16 4.91
N LEU A 16 6.60 1.46 4.23
CA LEU A 16 7.91 0.92 4.55
C LEU A 16 8.83 2.05 5.00
N VAL A 17 9.59 1.80 6.06
CA VAL A 17 10.62 2.75 6.53
C VAL A 17 11.98 2.07 6.52
N TYR A 18 12.87 2.65 5.75
CA TYR A 18 14.28 2.26 5.63
C TYR A 18 15.16 3.26 6.37
N ILE A 19 16.16 2.78 7.09
CA ILE A 19 17.19 3.63 7.70
C ILE A 19 18.55 3.24 7.11
N LYS A 20 19.31 4.25 6.64
CA LYS A 20 20.66 4.05 6.11
C LYS A 20 21.54 3.29 7.11
N GLY A 21 22.11 2.18 6.67
CA GLY A 21 22.95 1.31 7.49
C GLY A 21 22.22 0.30 8.39
N LYS A 22 20.86 0.33 8.42
CA LYS A 22 20.05 -0.64 9.17
C LYS A 22 19.12 -1.45 8.27
N GLY A 23 18.86 -1.00 7.03
CA GLY A 23 17.90 -1.64 6.14
C GLY A 23 16.45 -1.22 6.44
N VAL A 24 15.49 -2.04 6.03
CA VAL A 24 14.07 -1.85 6.33
C VAL A 24 13.84 -2.14 7.81
N VAL A 25 13.45 -1.12 8.57
CA VAL A 25 13.24 -1.21 10.03
C VAL A 25 11.77 -1.29 10.41
N LEU A 26 10.88 -0.98 9.46
CA LEU A 26 9.43 -0.98 9.71
C LEU A 26 8.70 -1.27 8.40
N LYS A 27 7.69 -2.15 8.51
CA LYS A 27 6.70 -2.43 7.48
C LYS A 27 5.35 -2.56 8.16
N GLU A 28 4.43 -1.65 7.85
CA GLU A 28 3.11 -1.61 8.50
C GLU A 28 2.02 -1.22 7.50
N PRO A 29 0.77 -1.63 7.74
CA PRO A 29 -0.36 -1.17 6.93
C PRO A 29 -0.56 0.35 7.00
N SER A 30 -0.90 0.97 5.88
CA SER A 30 -1.26 2.40 5.78
C SER A 30 -2.69 2.62 6.27
N VAL A 31 -2.97 2.31 7.54
CA VAL A 31 -4.29 2.41 8.17
C VAL A 31 -4.20 3.23 9.44
N VAL A 32 -5.18 4.10 9.66
CA VAL A 32 -5.33 4.91 10.86
C VAL A 32 -6.76 4.76 11.40
N ALA A 33 -6.88 4.44 12.67
CA ALA A 33 -8.14 4.45 13.40
C ALA A 33 -8.23 5.68 14.30
N PHE A 34 -9.31 6.42 14.20
CA PHE A 34 -9.54 7.61 15.01
C PHE A 34 -10.99 7.69 15.48
N ASP A 35 -11.18 8.42 16.55
CA ASP A 35 -12.48 8.75 17.11
C ASP A 35 -13.08 9.92 16.33
N ARG A 36 -14.26 9.71 15.71
CA ARG A 36 -14.90 10.68 14.82
C ARG A 36 -15.28 11.98 15.53
N ASP A 37 -15.65 11.90 16.82
CA ASP A 37 -16.16 13.04 17.56
C ASP A 37 -15.01 13.94 18.08
N THR A 38 -13.89 13.31 18.44
CA THR A 38 -12.75 14.01 19.02
C THR A 38 -11.56 14.17 18.07
N ASN A 39 -11.59 13.55 16.89
CA ASN A 39 -10.47 13.45 15.93
C ASN A 39 -9.15 12.93 16.55
N LYS A 40 -9.26 12.22 17.69
CA LYS A 40 -8.10 11.61 18.35
C LYS A 40 -7.77 10.26 17.73
N ILE A 41 -6.50 10.10 17.35
CA ILE A 41 -5.98 8.82 16.87
C ILE A 41 -6.04 7.79 17.99
N LYS A 42 -6.58 6.62 17.70
CA LYS A 42 -6.69 5.46 18.58
C LYS A 42 -5.63 4.40 18.26
N ALA A 43 -5.39 4.17 16.97
CA ALA A 43 -4.40 3.19 16.50
C ALA A 43 -3.85 3.58 15.12
N ILE A 44 -2.65 3.12 14.79
CA ILE A 44 -2.01 3.27 13.48
C ILE A 44 -1.34 1.94 13.11
N GLY A 45 -1.32 1.63 11.81
CA GLY A 45 -0.67 0.44 11.29
C GLY A 45 -1.48 -0.83 11.56
N GLU A 46 -0.81 -1.89 11.99
CA GLU A 46 -1.43 -3.21 12.18
C GLU A 46 -2.59 -3.19 13.20
N GLU A 47 -2.45 -2.45 14.29
CA GLU A 47 -3.53 -2.32 15.28
C GLU A 47 -4.79 -1.68 14.65
N ALA A 48 -4.61 -0.65 13.82
CA ALA A 48 -5.73 -0.01 13.10
C ALA A 48 -6.32 -0.94 12.04
N ARG A 49 -5.49 -1.75 11.34
CA ARG A 49 -5.95 -2.72 10.36
C ARG A 49 -6.89 -3.76 10.97
N LEU A 50 -6.61 -4.21 12.18
CA LEU A 50 -7.46 -5.16 12.91
C LEU A 50 -8.85 -4.58 13.24
N MET A 51 -8.96 -3.25 13.24
CA MET A 51 -10.22 -2.52 13.51
C MET A 51 -11.08 -2.31 12.26
N LEU A 52 -10.53 -2.47 11.04
CA LEU A 52 -11.29 -2.32 9.79
C LEU A 52 -12.52 -3.22 9.78
N GLY A 53 -13.71 -2.62 9.54
CA GLY A 53 -14.98 -3.31 9.51
C GLY A 53 -15.47 -3.88 10.84
N ARG A 54 -14.83 -3.55 11.98
CA ARG A 54 -15.15 -4.07 13.32
C ARG A 54 -15.25 -2.99 14.39
N THR A 55 -15.23 -1.71 14.00
CA THR A 55 -15.23 -0.58 14.93
C THR A 55 -16.63 -0.29 15.46
N PRO A 56 -16.76 0.13 16.76
CA PRO A 56 -17.98 0.77 17.27
C PRO A 56 -18.28 2.04 16.49
N GLY A 57 -19.52 2.52 16.49
CA GLY A 57 -19.98 3.58 15.60
C GLY A 57 -19.24 4.93 15.65
N ASN A 58 -18.53 5.22 16.74
CA ASN A 58 -17.72 6.44 16.88
C ASN A 58 -16.25 6.29 16.48
N ILE A 59 -15.75 5.07 16.24
CA ILE A 59 -14.38 4.83 15.77
C ILE A 59 -14.41 4.51 14.28
N VAL A 60 -13.58 5.20 13.51
CA VAL A 60 -13.43 5.01 12.06
C VAL A 60 -12.00 4.61 11.78
N ALA A 61 -11.83 3.50 11.07
CA ALA A 61 -10.56 3.07 10.52
C ALA A 61 -10.54 3.37 9.01
N VAL A 62 -9.52 4.12 8.56
CA VAL A 62 -9.39 4.58 7.17
C VAL A 62 -7.99 4.34 6.64
N ARG A 63 -7.89 4.22 5.32
CA ARG A 63 -6.63 4.36 4.58
C ARG A 63 -6.52 5.81 4.12
N PRO A 64 -5.55 6.59 4.63
CA PRO A 64 -5.43 8.01 4.31
C PRO A 64 -4.81 8.28 2.93
N LEU A 65 -4.30 7.23 2.27
CA LEU A 65 -3.87 7.26 0.88
C LEU A 65 -4.79 6.38 0.03
N ARG A 66 -5.09 6.84 -1.18
CA ARG A 66 -5.84 6.08 -2.18
C ARG A 66 -5.21 6.31 -3.55
N GLN A 67 -5.02 5.22 -4.30
CA GLN A 67 -4.46 5.29 -5.64
C GLN A 67 -3.18 6.14 -5.72
N GLY A 68 -2.28 5.93 -4.74
CA GLY A 68 -0.99 6.62 -4.66
C GLY A 68 -1.02 8.06 -4.20
N VAL A 69 -2.19 8.63 -3.86
CA VAL A 69 -2.33 10.04 -3.47
C VAL A 69 -2.94 10.21 -2.07
N ILE A 70 -2.61 11.34 -1.44
CA ILE A 70 -3.15 11.70 -0.13
C ILE A 70 -4.63 12.06 -0.27
N SER A 71 -5.50 11.29 0.39
CA SER A 71 -6.94 11.57 0.48
C SER A 71 -7.33 12.35 1.74
N ASP A 72 -6.52 12.25 2.81
CA ASP A 72 -6.65 13.01 4.05
C ASP A 72 -5.28 13.49 4.52
N TYR A 73 -5.01 14.78 4.34
CA TYR A 73 -3.72 15.38 4.67
C TYR A 73 -3.38 15.28 6.16
N THR A 74 -4.33 15.63 7.02
CA THR A 74 -4.11 15.67 8.48
C THR A 74 -3.84 14.28 9.04
N VAL A 75 -4.58 13.28 8.57
CA VAL A 75 -4.39 11.89 9.01
C VAL A 75 -3.06 11.35 8.47
N THR A 76 -2.70 11.68 7.22
CA THR A 76 -1.43 11.26 6.60
C THR A 76 -0.22 11.86 7.36
N GLU A 77 -0.24 13.16 7.65
CA GLU A 77 0.83 13.82 8.45
C GLU A 77 1.04 13.09 9.78
N LYS A 78 -0.05 12.84 10.52
CA LYS A 78 0.03 12.15 11.81
C LYS A 78 0.53 10.71 11.67
N MET A 79 0.15 10.01 10.59
CA MET A 79 0.62 8.67 10.29
C MET A 79 2.13 8.67 10.00
N ILE A 80 2.62 9.54 9.12
CA ILE A 80 4.05 9.68 8.82
C ILE A 80 4.84 10.01 10.08
N LYS A 81 4.36 10.95 10.89
CA LYS A 81 4.98 11.31 12.16
C LYS A 81 5.11 10.13 13.12
N HIS A 82 4.04 9.34 13.24
CA HIS A 82 4.06 8.14 14.07
C HIS A 82 5.14 7.16 13.60
N PHE A 83 5.22 6.90 12.31
CA PHE A 83 6.18 5.93 11.76
C PHE A 83 7.63 6.44 11.83
N ILE A 84 7.88 7.72 11.58
CA ILE A 84 9.21 8.32 11.82
C ILE A 84 9.63 8.16 13.28
N GLN A 85 8.74 8.46 14.23
CA GLN A 85 9.02 8.32 15.65
C GLN A 85 9.24 6.86 16.07
N LYS A 86 8.45 5.94 15.53
CA LYS A 86 8.59 4.51 15.78
C LYS A 86 9.91 3.96 15.24
N ALA A 87 10.32 4.38 14.05
CA ALA A 87 11.57 3.94 13.40
C ALA A 87 12.84 4.50 14.10
N LEU A 88 12.82 5.78 14.51
CA LEU A 88 13.96 6.42 15.16
C LEU A 88 14.05 6.14 16.65
N GLY A 89 12.93 5.76 17.30
CA GLY A 89 12.80 5.68 18.76
C GLY A 89 12.67 7.04 19.44
N LYS A 90 12.18 7.02 20.69
CA LYS A 90 11.84 8.24 21.47
C LYS A 90 13.00 9.19 21.80
N LYS A 91 14.26 8.82 21.55
CA LYS A 91 15.46 9.58 21.94
C LYS A 91 16.18 10.28 20.78
N SER A 92 15.60 10.34 19.59
CA SER A 92 16.24 11.06 18.49
C SER A 92 16.03 12.57 18.64
N PHE A 93 17.09 13.28 19.07
CA PHE A 93 17.09 14.74 19.19
C PHE A 93 17.28 15.47 17.85
N ARG A 94 17.63 14.75 16.77
CA ARG A 94 17.89 15.35 15.46
C ARG A 94 16.82 14.94 14.47
N LYS A 95 16.26 15.94 13.79
CA LYS A 95 15.33 15.72 12.69
C LYS A 95 16.05 15.01 11.52
N PRO A 96 15.46 13.96 10.94
CA PRO A 96 16.05 13.21 9.83
C PRO A 96 15.97 13.98 8.50
N LEU A 97 16.88 13.65 7.57
CA LEU A 97 16.65 13.81 6.15
C LEU A 97 15.74 12.66 5.70
N VAL A 98 14.65 12.96 5.00
CA VAL A 98 13.67 11.94 4.57
C VAL A 98 13.55 11.94 3.05
N SER A 99 13.77 10.79 2.44
CA SER A 99 13.43 10.54 1.04
C SER A 99 12.09 9.81 0.99
N VAL A 100 11.11 10.34 0.25
CA VAL A 100 9.76 9.75 0.14
C VAL A 100 9.53 9.34 -1.31
N CYS A 101 9.03 8.11 -1.50
CA CYS A 101 8.64 7.63 -2.82
C CYS A 101 7.23 8.10 -3.17
N VAL A 102 7.02 8.40 -4.45
CA VAL A 102 5.72 8.75 -5.03
C VAL A 102 5.58 8.06 -6.38
N PRO A 103 4.35 7.70 -6.81
CA PRO A 103 4.10 7.16 -8.15
C PRO A 103 4.58 8.12 -9.26
N SER A 104 4.95 7.57 -10.42
CA SER A 104 5.45 8.37 -11.55
C SER A 104 4.41 9.33 -12.13
N GLY A 105 3.12 9.00 -11.99
CA GLY A 105 2.02 9.77 -12.57
C GLY A 105 1.45 10.89 -11.70
N VAL A 106 2.03 11.18 -10.53
CA VAL A 106 1.51 12.22 -9.63
C VAL A 106 1.79 13.62 -10.14
N THR A 107 0.84 14.52 -9.89
CA THR A 107 0.95 15.95 -10.23
C THR A 107 1.93 16.66 -9.29
N GLU A 108 2.42 17.83 -9.71
CA GLU A 108 3.28 18.66 -8.85
C GLU A 108 2.59 19.11 -7.55
N VAL A 109 1.26 19.27 -7.56
CA VAL A 109 0.47 19.57 -6.36
C VAL A 109 0.46 18.39 -5.39
N GLU A 110 0.30 17.18 -5.90
CA GLU A 110 0.34 15.95 -5.10
C GLU A 110 1.74 15.68 -4.52
N LYS A 111 2.80 15.88 -5.33
CA LYS A 111 4.20 15.83 -4.84
C LYS A 111 4.41 16.81 -3.70
N LYS A 112 3.95 18.06 -3.88
CA LYS A 112 4.08 19.09 -2.86
C LYS A 112 3.31 18.75 -1.58
N ALA A 113 2.13 18.15 -1.68
CA ALA A 113 1.37 17.69 -0.53
C ALA A 113 2.11 16.62 0.28
N VAL A 114 2.77 15.67 -0.39
CA VAL A 114 3.60 14.63 0.26
C VAL A 114 4.83 15.26 0.93
N GLU A 115 5.52 16.18 0.25
CA GLU A 115 6.66 16.93 0.80
C GLU A 115 6.26 17.68 2.07
N ASP A 116 5.18 18.48 2.00
CA ASP A 116 4.71 19.29 3.11
C ASP A 116 4.24 18.44 4.30
N ALA A 117 3.50 17.34 4.04
CA ALA A 117 3.08 16.43 5.09
C ALA A 117 4.27 15.76 5.80
N THR A 118 5.30 15.38 5.03
CA THR A 118 6.52 14.76 5.58
C THR A 118 7.35 15.77 6.37
N PHE A 119 7.44 17.01 5.89
CA PHE A 119 8.11 18.09 6.59
C PHE A 119 7.41 18.42 7.92
N ALA A 120 6.07 18.56 7.90
CA ALA A 120 5.24 18.80 9.07
C ALA A 120 5.31 17.62 10.07
N ALA A 121 5.46 16.38 9.58
CA ALA A 121 5.67 15.20 10.41
C ALA A 121 7.00 15.21 11.20
N GLY A 122 7.92 16.11 10.87
CA GLY A 122 9.16 16.35 11.62
C GLY A 122 10.46 16.05 10.85
N ALA A 123 10.43 15.92 9.56
CA ALA A 123 11.64 15.88 8.75
C ALA A 123 12.39 17.22 8.81
N ARG A 124 13.72 17.18 8.69
CA ARG A 124 14.56 18.37 8.53
C ARG A 124 14.54 18.86 7.09
N ASP A 125 14.55 17.93 6.18
CA ASP A 125 14.54 18.14 4.75
C ASP A 125 13.88 16.94 4.09
N VAL A 126 13.22 17.13 2.95
CA VAL A 126 12.47 16.10 2.23
C VAL A 126 12.94 16.05 0.79
N LYS A 127 13.16 14.84 0.29
CA LYS A 127 13.43 14.57 -1.13
C LYS A 127 12.38 13.62 -1.67
N ILE A 128 11.76 14.00 -2.77
CA ILE A 128 10.82 13.13 -3.49
C ILE A 128 11.60 12.29 -4.50
N ILE A 129 11.26 11.01 -4.58
CA ILE A 129 11.83 10.04 -5.52
C ILE A 129 10.67 9.30 -6.18
N GLU A 130 10.74 9.05 -7.48
CA GLU A 130 9.76 8.20 -8.16
C GLU A 130 9.89 6.73 -7.72
N GLU A 131 8.76 6.07 -7.46
CA GLU A 131 8.71 4.68 -7.00
C GLU A 131 9.51 3.71 -7.88
N PRO A 132 9.42 3.74 -9.23
CA PRO A 132 10.21 2.83 -10.07
C PRO A 132 11.72 3.02 -9.94
N ILE A 133 12.18 4.25 -9.70
CA ILE A 133 13.61 4.52 -9.49
C ILE A 133 14.07 3.92 -8.15
N ALA A 134 13.28 4.11 -7.11
CA ALA A 134 13.57 3.53 -5.80
C ALA A 134 13.53 1.99 -5.85
N ALA A 135 12.55 1.42 -6.57
CA ALA A 135 12.42 -0.03 -6.77
C ALA A 135 13.64 -0.60 -7.52
N ALA A 136 14.10 0.06 -8.59
CA ALA A 136 15.29 -0.35 -9.34
C ALA A 136 16.54 -0.37 -8.45
N ILE A 137 16.74 0.68 -7.65
CA ILE A 137 17.86 0.76 -6.69
C ILE A 137 17.76 -0.36 -5.65
N GLY A 138 16.54 -0.59 -5.12
CA GLY A 138 16.28 -1.64 -4.13
C GLY A 138 16.50 -3.05 -4.67
N ALA A 139 16.23 -3.28 -5.95
CA ALA A 139 16.53 -4.53 -6.68
C ALA A 139 18.02 -4.71 -7.00
N GLY A 140 18.88 -3.73 -6.68
CA GLY A 140 20.32 -3.79 -6.96
C GLY A 140 20.69 -3.52 -8.42
N ILE A 141 19.78 -2.91 -9.19
CA ILE A 141 20.05 -2.54 -10.58
C ILE A 141 20.94 -1.31 -10.62
N ASP A 142 22.03 -1.38 -11.39
CA ASP A 142 22.88 -0.22 -11.63
C ASP A 142 22.23 0.69 -12.68
N ILE A 143 21.43 1.62 -12.20
CA ILE A 143 20.68 2.56 -13.05
C ILE A 143 21.58 3.59 -13.77
N SER A 144 22.85 3.72 -13.38
CA SER A 144 23.81 4.69 -13.99
C SER A 144 24.28 4.29 -15.37
N LYS A 145 24.13 3.01 -15.74
CA LYS A 145 24.56 2.47 -17.01
C LYS A 145 23.68 2.92 -18.17
N PRO A 146 24.26 3.05 -19.40
CA PRO A 146 23.52 3.38 -20.61
C PRO A 146 22.80 2.16 -21.19
N CYS A 147 21.96 1.52 -20.36
CA CYS A 147 21.11 0.39 -20.76
C CYS A 147 19.72 0.59 -20.19
N GLY A 148 18.68 0.25 -20.98
CA GLY A 148 17.29 0.32 -20.52
C GLY A 148 16.98 -0.83 -19.58
N ASN A 149 16.53 -0.52 -18.37
CA ASN A 149 16.02 -1.48 -17.40
C ASN A 149 14.53 -1.20 -17.20
N MET A 150 13.68 -2.17 -17.50
CA MET A 150 12.24 -2.04 -17.29
C MET A 150 11.90 -2.49 -15.87
N ILE A 151 11.17 -1.64 -15.16
CA ILE A 151 10.62 -1.91 -13.84
C ILE A 151 9.09 -1.91 -13.96
N VAL A 152 8.47 -2.91 -13.35
CA VAL A 152 7.03 -2.98 -13.13
C VAL A 152 6.81 -3.10 -11.63
N ASP A 153 6.28 -2.05 -11.03
CA ASP A 153 5.97 -1.99 -9.60
C ASP A 153 4.46 -2.00 -9.41
N ILE A 154 3.94 -3.08 -8.82
CA ILE A 154 2.51 -3.26 -8.59
C ILE A 154 2.24 -3.13 -7.10
N GLY A 155 1.75 -1.96 -6.71
CA GLY A 155 1.41 -1.62 -5.34
C GLY A 155 -0.01 -2.05 -4.93
N GLY A 156 -0.54 -1.38 -3.90
CA GLY A 156 -1.94 -1.53 -3.48
C GLY A 156 -2.90 -0.72 -4.33
N GLY A 157 -2.54 0.52 -4.69
CA GLY A 157 -3.42 1.46 -5.38
C GLY A 157 -2.94 1.92 -6.76
N THR A 158 -1.68 1.65 -7.11
CA THR A 158 -1.08 2.01 -8.41
C THR A 158 -0.19 0.89 -8.92
N SER A 159 -0.08 0.79 -10.23
CA SER A 159 0.94 0.01 -10.91
C SER A 159 1.77 0.95 -11.77
N ASP A 160 3.06 1.05 -11.45
CA ASP A 160 4.03 1.92 -12.08
C ASP A 160 4.95 1.12 -12.98
N ILE A 161 5.04 1.53 -14.25
CA ILE A 161 5.86 0.89 -15.26
C ILE A 161 6.84 1.93 -15.80
N ALA A 162 8.13 1.67 -15.71
CA ALA A 162 9.14 2.59 -16.19
C ALA A 162 10.32 1.89 -16.85
N VAL A 163 10.91 2.53 -17.83
CA VAL A 163 12.22 2.18 -18.38
C VAL A 163 13.22 3.21 -17.87
N ILE A 164 14.24 2.72 -17.18
CA ILE A 164 15.27 3.53 -16.50
C ILE A 164 16.60 3.34 -17.19
N SER A 165 17.30 4.44 -17.46
CA SER A 165 18.66 4.47 -18.03
C SER A 165 19.39 5.73 -17.59
N LEU A 166 20.70 5.68 -17.42
CA LEU A 166 21.55 6.83 -17.07
C LEU A 166 21.05 7.61 -15.84
N GLY A 167 20.53 6.91 -14.85
CA GLY A 167 20.08 7.49 -13.57
C GLY A 167 18.71 8.14 -13.59
N GLY A 168 17.96 8.06 -14.69
CA GLY A 168 16.64 8.67 -14.81
C GLY A 168 15.62 7.80 -15.54
N SER A 169 14.36 8.19 -15.42
CA SER A 169 13.25 7.57 -16.15
C SER A 169 13.25 8.08 -17.60
N VAL A 170 13.35 7.16 -18.56
CA VAL A 170 13.29 7.48 -20.02
C VAL A 170 11.83 7.55 -20.47
N VAL A 171 11.03 6.60 -20.00
CA VAL A 171 9.58 6.56 -20.19
C VAL A 171 8.97 5.94 -18.95
N SER A 172 7.86 6.50 -18.51
CA SER A 172 7.09 5.97 -17.39
C SER A 172 5.60 6.13 -17.61
N THR A 173 4.83 5.23 -17.03
CA THR A 173 3.39 5.33 -16.94
C THR A 173 2.95 4.78 -15.59
N SER A 174 1.89 5.38 -15.04
CA SER A 174 1.27 4.94 -13.80
C SER A 174 -0.22 4.68 -14.08
N ILE A 175 -0.70 3.51 -13.73
CA ILE A 175 -2.11 3.16 -13.84
C ILE A 175 -2.71 2.96 -12.45
N LYS A 176 -3.97 3.36 -12.29
CA LYS A 176 -4.72 3.27 -11.03
C LYS A 176 -5.47 1.94 -10.93
N ILE A 177 -4.82 0.85 -11.32
CA ILE A 177 -5.28 -0.53 -11.18
C ILE A 177 -4.16 -1.30 -10.50
N ALA A 178 -4.44 -1.86 -9.34
CA ALA A 178 -3.44 -2.57 -8.53
C ALA A 178 -4.09 -3.52 -7.52
N GLY A 179 -3.40 -3.86 -6.45
CA GLY A 179 -3.82 -4.87 -5.48
C GLY A 179 -5.21 -4.69 -4.88
N ASP A 180 -5.64 -3.44 -4.63
CA ASP A 180 -6.98 -3.14 -4.09
C ASP A 180 -8.08 -3.43 -5.12
N ASP A 181 -7.81 -3.17 -6.42
CA ASP A 181 -8.74 -3.48 -7.52
C ASP A 181 -8.87 -4.99 -7.72
N PHE A 182 -7.78 -5.73 -7.53
CA PHE A 182 -7.80 -7.20 -7.56
C PHE A 182 -8.66 -7.76 -6.42
N ASP A 183 -8.54 -7.22 -5.21
CA ASP A 183 -9.38 -7.60 -4.07
C ASP A 183 -10.86 -7.31 -4.36
N GLU A 184 -11.15 -6.14 -4.93
CA GLU A 184 -12.52 -5.78 -5.30
C GLU A 184 -13.09 -6.69 -6.41
N ALA A 185 -12.26 -7.08 -7.39
CA ALA A 185 -12.65 -8.04 -8.44
C ALA A 185 -13.05 -9.39 -7.82
N ILE A 186 -12.28 -9.88 -6.84
CA ILE A 186 -12.61 -11.12 -6.11
C ILE A 186 -13.91 -10.94 -5.32
N VAL A 187 -14.11 -9.82 -4.62
CA VAL A 187 -15.38 -9.55 -3.90
C VAL A 187 -16.56 -9.58 -4.85
N ARG A 188 -16.45 -8.93 -6.02
CA ARG A 188 -17.50 -8.92 -7.05
C ARG A 188 -17.80 -10.32 -7.58
N TYR A 189 -16.76 -11.11 -7.86
CA TYR A 189 -16.88 -12.48 -8.32
C TYR A 189 -17.61 -13.37 -7.29
N MET A 190 -17.18 -13.34 -6.03
CA MET A 190 -17.80 -14.11 -4.96
C MET A 190 -19.26 -13.76 -4.78
N ARG A 191 -19.61 -12.49 -4.92
CA ARG A 191 -21.00 -12.03 -4.88
C ARG A 191 -21.80 -12.56 -6.06
N LYS A 192 -21.26 -12.47 -7.27
CA LYS A 192 -21.96 -12.86 -8.52
C LYS A 192 -22.11 -14.36 -8.68
N LYS A 193 -21.02 -15.10 -8.42
CA LYS A 193 -20.94 -16.55 -8.68
C LYS A 193 -21.54 -17.39 -7.55
N HIS A 194 -21.26 -17.00 -6.31
CA HIS A 194 -21.58 -17.79 -5.12
C HIS A 194 -22.69 -17.19 -4.26
N ASN A 195 -23.22 -16.00 -4.58
CA ASN A 195 -24.13 -15.24 -3.71
C ASN A 195 -23.56 -15.06 -2.30
N LEU A 196 -22.24 -14.89 -2.20
CA LEU A 196 -21.51 -14.80 -0.95
C LEU A 196 -20.88 -13.42 -0.79
N LEU A 197 -21.24 -12.71 0.28
CA LEU A 197 -20.62 -11.44 0.65
C LEU A 197 -19.41 -11.74 1.54
N ILE A 198 -18.23 -11.35 1.07
CA ILE A 198 -16.97 -11.37 1.82
C ILE A 198 -16.47 -9.95 2.05
N GLY A 199 -15.62 -9.77 3.07
CA GLY A 199 -14.93 -8.48 3.29
C GLY A 199 -13.62 -8.38 2.49
N GLU A 200 -13.11 -7.15 2.35
CA GLU A 200 -11.85 -6.84 1.66
C GLU A 200 -10.68 -7.71 2.17
N ARG A 201 -10.55 -7.86 3.47
CA ARG A 201 -9.50 -8.70 4.08
C ARG A 201 -9.58 -10.17 3.62
N THR A 202 -10.80 -10.71 3.50
CA THR A 202 -10.98 -12.08 3.02
C THR A 202 -10.61 -12.20 1.55
N ALA A 203 -10.92 -11.18 0.73
CA ALA A 203 -10.52 -11.13 -0.67
C ALA A 203 -8.99 -11.02 -0.80
N GLU A 204 -8.32 -10.19 0.01
CA GLU A 204 -6.87 -10.09 0.10
C GLU A 204 -6.24 -11.45 0.48
N ASP A 205 -6.81 -12.16 1.48
CA ASP A 205 -6.35 -13.49 1.89
C ASP A 205 -6.48 -14.51 0.74
N ILE A 206 -7.57 -14.46 -0.05
CA ILE A 206 -7.77 -15.30 -1.24
C ILE A 206 -6.70 -14.97 -2.28
N LYS A 207 -6.55 -13.68 -2.62
CA LYS A 207 -5.55 -13.21 -3.60
C LYS A 207 -4.14 -13.69 -3.25
N ILE A 208 -3.72 -13.50 -1.99
CA ILE A 208 -2.35 -13.86 -1.55
C ILE A 208 -2.12 -15.36 -1.59
N LYS A 209 -3.14 -16.19 -1.26
CA LYS A 209 -2.96 -17.63 -1.11
C LYS A 209 -3.11 -18.40 -2.42
N ILE A 210 -4.10 -18.05 -3.21
CA ILE A 210 -4.47 -18.80 -4.43
C ILE A 210 -4.71 -17.91 -5.65
N GLY A 211 -4.47 -16.60 -5.55
CA GLY A 211 -4.64 -15.66 -6.67
C GLY A 211 -3.67 -15.97 -7.79
N THR A 212 -4.18 -16.09 -9.01
CA THR A 212 -3.38 -16.30 -10.21
C THR A 212 -4.01 -15.59 -11.41
N CYS A 213 -3.18 -15.12 -12.34
CA CYS A 213 -3.61 -14.58 -13.64
C CYS A 213 -3.33 -15.54 -14.81
N TYR A 214 -2.83 -16.75 -14.51
CA TYR A 214 -2.55 -17.78 -15.48
C TYR A 214 -2.91 -19.18 -14.92
N PRO A 215 -3.42 -20.10 -15.74
CA PRO A 215 -3.80 -21.44 -15.28
C PRO A 215 -2.64 -22.17 -14.60
N LEU A 216 -2.86 -22.67 -13.40
CA LEU A 216 -1.87 -23.46 -12.67
C LEU A 216 -1.92 -24.92 -13.12
N PRO A 217 -0.77 -25.66 -13.16
CA PRO A 217 -0.74 -27.09 -13.47
C PRO A 217 -1.60 -27.95 -12.53
N GLN A 218 -1.72 -27.53 -11.28
CA GLN A 218 -2.58 -28.13 -10.27
C GLN A 218 -3.37 -27.01 -9.59
N PRO A 219 -4.71 -27.03 -9.62
CA PRO A 219 -5.52 -26.04 -8.94
C PRO A 219 -5.30 -26.04 -7.42
N GLU A 220 -5.10 -24.86 -6.85
CA GLU A 220 -5.06 -24.66 -5.40
C GLU A 220 -6.45 -24.29 -4.91
N THR A 221 -6.75 -24.60 -3.64
CA THR A 221 -8.06 -24.31 -3.06
C THR A 221 -7.93 -23.72 -1.65
N ILE A 222 -8.93 -22.90 -1.28
CA ILE A 222 -9.05 -22.31 0.05
C ILE A 222 -10.51 -22.36 0.52
N GLU A 223 -10.72 -22.61 1.81
CA GLU A 223 -12.02 -22.44 2.44
C GLU A 223 -12.28 -20.96 2.77
N VAL A 224 -13.40 -20.45 2.33
CA VAL A 224 -13.80 -19.06 2.49
C VAL A 224 -15.13 -18.99 3.21
N ARG A 225 -15.20 -18.19 4.28
CA ARG A 225 -16.41 -17.92 5.03
C ARG A 225 -16.93 -16.53 4.73
N GLY A 226 -18.21 -16.43 4.39
CA GLY A 226 -18.89 -15.17 4.12
C GLY A 226 -20.37 -15.23 4.53
N ARG A 227 -21.09 -14.14 4.27
CA ARG A 227 -22.54 -14.07 4.47
C ARG A 227 -23.26 -14.46 3.18
N ASN A 228 -24.10 -15.48 3.24
CA ASN A 228 -24.97 -15.85 2.13
C ASN A 228 -26.00 -14.73 1.88
N LEU A 229 -26.05 -14.19 0.67
CA LEU A 229 -26.91 -13.06 0.33
C LEU A 229 -28.38 -13.46 0.19
N VAL A 230 -28.70 -14.75 0.02
CA VAL A 230 -30.07 -15.25 -0.09
C VAL A 230 -30.67 -15.48 1.29
N THR A 231 -29.91 -16.18 2.17
CA THR A 231 -30.42 -16.59 3.49
C THR A 231 -30.04 -15.63 4.61
N GLY A 232 -29.05 -14.75 4.37
CA GLY A 232 -28.49 -13.86 5.39
C GLY A 232 -27.56 -14.54 6.40
N LEU A 233 -27.43 -15.86 6.34
CA LEU A 233 -26.66 -16.67 7.31
C LEU A 233 -25.19 -16.81 6.88
N PRO A 234 -24.27 -17.08 7.84
CA PRO A 234 -22.90 -17.46 7.51
C PRO A 234 -22.84 -18.74 6.67
N ARG A 235 -22.00 -18.75 5.65
CA ARG A 235 -21.76 -19.90 4.79
C ARG A 235 -20.26 -20.03 4.52
N THR A 236 -19.73 -21.26 4.54
CA THR A 236 -18.38 -21.60 4.12
C THR A 236 -18.44 -22.32 2.78
N ILE A 237 -17.56 -21.97 1.86
CA ILE A 237 -17.40 -22.61 0.55
C ILE A 237 -15.91 -22.83 0.28
N THR A 238 -15.60 -23.75 -0.63
CA THR A 238 -14.26 -23.92 -1.19
C THR A 238 -14.18 -23.12 -2.48
N VAL A 239 -13.10 -22.34 -2.63
CA VAL A 239 -12.79 -21.52 -3.82
C VAL A 239 -11.49 -22.04 -4.42
N SER A 240 -11.40 -22.12 -5.75
CA SER A 240 -10.21 -22.59 -6.45
C SER A 240 -9.42 -21.43 -7.09
N SER A 241 -8.15 -21.71 -7.43
CA SER A 241 -7.31 -20.79 -8.19
C SER A 241 -7.83 -20.54 -9.61
N GLU A 242 -8.57 -21.47 -10.20
CA GLU A 242 -9.25 -21.27 -11.49
C GLU A 242 -10.34 -20.19 -11.38
N GLU A 243 -11.05 -20.16 -10.26
CA GLU A 243 -12.05 -19.13 -9.99
C GLU A 243 -11.40 -17.76 -9.74
N THR A 244 -10.23 -17.72 -9.12
CA THR A 244 -9.49 -16.46 -8.96
C THR A 244 -8.93 -15.96 -10.29
N GLU A 245 -8.46 -16.85 -11.17
CA GLU A 245 -8.04 -16.48 -12.54
C GLU A 245 -9.22 -15.87 -13.31
N GLU A 246 -10.42 -16.49 -13.26
CA GLU A 246 -11.62 -15.94 -13.88
C GLU A 246 -11.99 -14.57 -13.30
N ALA A 247 -11.88 -14.41 -11.97
CA ALA A 247 -12.20 -13.15 -11.27
C ALA A 247 -11.25 -12.01 -11.64
N LEU A 248 -9.96 -12.31 -11.84
CA LEU A 248 -8.90 -11.32 -12.05
C LEU A 248 -8.69 -10.97 -13.53
N ARG A 249 -9.23 -11.74 -14.46
CA ARG A 249 -9.00 -11.61 -15.92
C ARG A 249 -9.23 -10.21 -16.50
N GLU A 250 -10.14 -9.44 -15.94
CA GLU A 250 -10.43 -8.07 -16.40
C GLU A 250 -9.54 -7.02 -15.71
N ALA A 251 -8.89 -7.37 -14.59
CA ALA A 251 -8.11 -6.43 -13.79
C ALA A 251 -6.59 -6.63 -13.98
N THR A 252 -6.19 -7.72 -14.57
CA THR A 252 -4.80 -8.05 -14.95
C THR A 252 -4.62 -8.05 -16.45
#